data_70056a2db63be022ff8ca9616e8f59dd
#
_entry.id   70056a2db63be022ff8ca9616e8f59dd
#
_cell.length_a   1.000
_cell.length_b   1.000
_cell.length_c   1.000
_cell.angle_alpha   90.00
_cell.angle_beta   90.00
_cell.angle_gamma   90.00
#
_symmetry.space_group_name_H-M   'P 1'
#
loop_
_entity.id
_entity.type
_entity.pdbx_description
1 polymer ?
#
loop_
_entity_poly.entity_id
_entity_poly.type
_entity_poly.pdbx_seq_one_letter_code
_entity_poly.pdbx_strand_id
1 'polypeptide(L)'
;MLQTAEEIIKYIGDAKKQTPIKMYLKGENLPDTDAFHLFGDSHFKIAIGDLDAINAYVEENKDLIKDSFIEQDRRNSAIPMLDMRNINARIEPGCFIRENVSIGDNAVIMMGAVINIGAKIGEGSMIDMGAVLGGRAEVGKHCHVGAGAVLAGVIEPPSASPVILEDDVLIGANAVVIEGV
;
A
#
# COMPACT_ATOMS: atom_id res chain seq x y z
N MET A 1 11.40 0.98 -9.65
CA MET A 1 11.44 1.30 -8.20
C MET A 1 12.13 2.63 -8.04
N LEU A 2 11.58 3.53 -7.24
CA LEU A 2 12.19 4.85 -6.97
C LEU A 2 13.47 4.68 -6.16
N GLN A 3 14.53 5.39 -6.54
CA GLN A 3 15.89 5.22 -5.97
C GLN A 3 16.28 6.38 -5.07
N THR A 4 15.81 7.59 -5.36
CA THR A 4 16.22 8.79 -4.65
C THR A 4 15.07 9.43 -3.86
N ALA A 5 15.42 10.27 -2.88
CA ALA A 5 14.44 11.03 -2.12
C ALA A 5 13.62 11.97 -3.00
N GLU A 6 14.27 12.61 -3.96
CA GLU A 6 13.65 13.54 -4.91
C GLU A 6 12.62 12.82 -5.78
N GLU A 7 12.93 11.61 -6.25
CA GLU A 7 11.99 10.78 -7.01
C GLU A 7 10.76 10.42 -6.16
N ILE A 8 10.96 10.05 -4.90
CA ILE A 8 9.87 9.72 -3.97
C ILE A 8 9.00 10.95 -3.68
N ILE A 9 9.61 12.11 -3.40
CA ILE A 9 8.89 13.37 -3.16
C ILE A 9 8.07 13.74 -4.38
N LYS A 10 8.68 13.70 -5.57
CA LYS A 10 8.00 13.98 -6.83
C LYS A 10 6.82 13.03 -7.04
N TYR A 11 7.03 11.73 -6.85
CA TYR A 11 5.98 10.72 -7.00
C TYR A 11 4.80 10.99 -6.05
N ILE A 12 5.05 11.30 -4.79
CA ILE A 12 4.01 11.63 -3.81
C ILE A 12 3.25 12.91 -4.22
N GLY A 13 3.98 13.94 -4.68
CA GLY A 13 3.41 15.21 -5.11
C GLY A 13 2.53 15.09 -6.36
N ASP A 14 2.95 14.29 -7.33
CA ASP A 14 2.25 14.09 -8.61
C ASP A 14 1.14 13.04 -8.51
N ALA A 15 1.10 12.24 -7.45
CA ALA A 15 0.17 11.12 -7.31
C ALA A 15 -1.29 11.62 -7.26
N LYS A 16 -2.10 11.14 -8.20
CA LYS A 16 -3.53 11.44 -8.26
C LYS A 16 -4.24 10.79 -7.08
N LYS A 17 -4.96 11.60 -6.30
CA LYS A 17 -5.81 11.11 -5.22
C LYS A 17 -7.04 10.41 -5.82
N GLN A 18 -7.31 9.20 -5.35
CA GLN A 18 -8.40 8.36 -5.81
C GLN A 18 -9.15 7.75 -4.64
N THR A 19 -10.41 7.43 -4.88
CA THR A 19 -11.26 6.68 -3.94
C THR A 19 -11.68 5.37 -4.61
N PRO A 20 -10.81 4.36 -4.64
CA PRO A 20 -11.15 3.08 -5.23
C PRO A 20 -12.30 2.41 -4.47
N ILE A 21 -13.26 1.90 -5.22
CA ILE A 21 -14.38 1.11 -4.68
C ILE A 21 -14.56 -0.17 -5.48
N LYS A 22 -15.24 -1.12 -4.86
CA LYS A 22 -15.88 -2.24 -5.53
C LYS A 22 -17.38 -2.11 -5.31
N MET A 23 -18.16 -2.10 -6.40
CA MET A 23 -19.60 -2.01 -6.35
C MET A 23 -20.22 -3.23 -7.03
N TYR A 24 -21.16 -3.84 -6.34
CA TYR A 24 -22.03 -4.88 -6.87
C TYR A 24 -23.32 -4.24 -7.35
N LEU A 25 -23.70 -4.54 -8.57
CA LEU A 25 -24.88 -3.97 -9.23
C LEU A 25 -25.81 -5.08 -9.68
N LYS A 26 -27.09 -4.97 -9.32
CA LYS A 26 -28.15 -5.85 -9.78
C LYS A 26 -29.16 -5.04 -10.55
N GLY A 27 -29.54 -5.49 -11.75
CA GLY A 27 -30.46 -4.74 -12.59
C GLY A 27 -30.96 -5.54 -13.79
N GLU A 28 -31.37 -4.82 -14.81
CA GLU A 28 -31.79 -5.41 -16.10
C GLU A 28 -31.15 -4.61 -17.24
N ASN A 29 -30.59 -5.32 -18.22
CA ASN A 29 -29.93 -4.73 -19.39
C ASN A 29 -28.81 -3.72 -19.03
N LEU A 30 -28.06 -4.01 -17.98
CA LEU A 30 -26.92 -3.18 -17.55
C LEU A 30 -25.87 -3.13 -18.65
N PRO A 31 -25.54 -1.95 -19.22
CA PRO A 31 -24.59 -1.83 -20.32
C PRO A 31 -23.15 -2.09 -19.89
N ASP A 32 -22.27 -2.36 -20.85
CA ASP A 32 -20.82 -2.40 -20.65
C ASP A 32 -20.22 -1.00 -20.72
N THR A 33 -19.03 -0.83 -20.12
CA THR A 33 -18.23 0.39 -20.19
C THR A 33 -16.76 0.08 -20.06
N ASP A 34 -15.91 0.92 -20.65
CA ASP A 34 -14.45 0.87 -20.52
C ASP A 34 -13.90 1.89 -19.51
N ALA A 35 -14.78 2.65 -18.83
CA ALA A 35 -14.38 3.70 -17.88
C ALA A 35 -13.73 3.15 -16.60
N PHE A 36 -13.97 1.88 -16.26
CA PHE A 36 -13.43 1.14 -15.13
C PHE A 36 -13.53 -0.37 -15.40
N HIS A 37 -12.97 -1.20 -14.52
CA HIS A 37 -13.12 -2.65 -14.67
C HIS A 37 -14.55 -3.09 -14.35
N LEU A 38 -15.22 -3.70 -15.33
CA LEU A 38 -16.59 -4.17 -15.20
C LEU A 38 -16.66 -5.66 -15.55
N PHE A 39 -17.20 -6.46 -14.63
CA PHE A 39 -17.36 -7.91 -14.78
C PHE A 39 -18.82 -8.30 -14.60
N GLY A 40 -19.26 -9.35 -15.27
CA GLY A 40 -20.61 -9.90 -15.13
C GLY A 40 -21.40 -9.87 -16.42
N ASP A 41 -22.72 -9.97 -16.30
CA ASP A 41 -23.66 -9.97 -17.42
C ASP A 41 -24.64 -8.79 -17.36
N SER A 42 -25.69 -8.80 -18.19
CA SER A 42 -26.69 -7.73 -18.24
C SER A 42 -27.57 -7.61 -16.98
N HIS A 43 -27.51 -8.56 -16.04
CA HIS A 43 -28.35 -8.59 -14.85
C HIS A 43 -27.56 -8.38 -13.56
N PHE A 44 -26.28 -8.74 -13.57
CA PHE A 44 -25.40 -8.59 -12.42
C PHE A 44 -24.00 -8.17 -12.86
N LYS A 45 -23.51 -7.09 -12.29
CA LYS A 45 -22.17 -6.58 -12.57
C LYS A 45 -21.39 -6.31 -11.29
N ILE A 46 -20.06 -6.46 -11.39
CA ILE A 46 -19.09 -6.03 -10.40
C ILE A 46 -18.24 -4.93 -11.04
N ALA A 47 -18.37 -3.72 -10.52
CA ALA A 47 -17.61 -2.55 -10.94
C ALA A 47 -16.44 -2.30 -9.98
N ILE A 48 -15.22 -2.18 -10.51
CA ILE A 48 -14.01 -1.91 -9.71
C ILE A 48 -13.28 -0.72 -10.33
N GLY A 49 -13.19 0.37 -9.59
CA GLY A 49 -12.56 1.60 -10.08
C GLY A 49 -12.71 2.78 -9.12
N ASP A 50 -12.49 3.97 -9.64
CA ASP A 50 -12.66 5.20 -8.88
C ASP A 50 -14.15 5.53 -8.66
N LEU A 51 -14.45 6.01 -7.44
CA LEU A 51 -15.82 6.35 -7.02
C LEU A 51 -16.55 7.27 -7.99
N ASP A 52 -15.87 8.30 -8.51
CA ASP A 52 -16.51 9.29 -9.38
C ASP A 52 -16.93 8.69 -10.72
N ALA A 53 -16.08 7.84 -11.30
CA ALA A 53 -16.38 7.16 -12.55
C ALA A 53 -17.55 6.16 -12.39
N ILE A 54 -17.56 5.40 -11.29
CA ILE A 54 -18.63 4.44 -11.01
C ILE A 54 -19.94 5.17 -10.68
N ASN A 55 -19.91 6.27 -9.93
CA ASN A 55 -21.09 7.07 -9.67
C ASN A 55 -21.70 7.68 -10.94
N ALA A 56 -20.87 8.13 -11.88
CA ALA A 56 -21.37 8.61 -13.16
C ALA A 56 -22.12 7.50 -13.92
N TYR A 57 -21.57 6.31 -13.99
CA TYR A 57 -22.23 5.15 -14.60
C TYR A 57 -23.55 4.80 -13.88
N VAL A 58 -23.57 4.83 -12.56
CA VAL A 58 -24.78 4.54 -11.77
C VAL A 58 -25.87 5.56 -12.04
N GLU A 59 -25.52 6.85 -12.10
CA GLU A 59 -26.50 7.91 -12.39
C GLU A 59 -27.05 7.83 -13.82
N GLU A 60 -26.21 7.51 -14.80
CA GLU A 60 -26.63 7.32 -16.20
C GLU A 60 -27.57 6.11 -16.37
N ASN A 61 -27.43 5.09 -15.54
CA ASN A 61 -28.15 3.82 -15.67
C ASN A 61 -29.12 3.55 -14.50
N LYS A 62 -29.47 4.55 -13.72
CA LYS A 62 -30.27 4.41 -12.50
C LYS A 62 -31.59 3.68 -12.69
N ASP A 63 -32.24 3.88 -13.86
CA ASP A 63 -33.53 3.24 -14.16
C ASP A 63 -33.40 1.73 -14.43
N LEU A 64 -32.19 1.25 -14.75
CA LEU A 64 -31.85 -0.15 -14.99
C LEU A 64 -31.36 -0.86 -13.74
N ILE A 65 -30.87 -0.10 -12.74
CA ILE A 65 -30.30 -0.63 -11.50
C ILE A 65 -31.41 -0.81 -10.47
N LYS A 66 -31.57 -2.03 -9.97
CA LYS A 66 -32.56 -2.40 -8.94
C LYS A 66 -32.00 -2.41 -7.53
N ASP A 67 -30.70 -2.73 -7.40
CA ASP A 67 -30.03 -2.85 -6.12
C ASP A 67 -28.50 -2.68 -6.30
N SER A 68 -27.83 -2.18 -5.27
CA SER A 68 -26.39 -2.04 -5.27
C SER A 68 -25.80 -2.14 -3.87
N PHE A 69 -24.54 -2.62 -3.80
CA PHE A 69 -23.76 -2.67 -2.57
C PHE A 69 -22.32 -2.21 -2.85
N ILE A 70 -21.75 -1.39 -1.97
CA ILE A 70 -20.40 -0.83 -2.10
C ILE A 70 -19.49 -1.36 -1.00
N GLU A 71 -18.31 -1.81 -1.40
CA GLU A 71 -17.17 -2.03 -0.53
C GLU A 71 -16.13 -0.91 -0.74
N GLN A 72 -15.67 -0.31 0.35
CA GLN A 72 -14.68 0.77 0.35
C GLN A 72 -13.74 0.60 1.53
N ASP A 73 -12.44 0.74 1.31
CA ASP A 73 -11.41 0.64 2.36
C ASP A 73 -10.55 1.91 2.51
N ARG A 74 -10.67 2.87 1.58
CA ARG A 74 -9.88 4.11 1.58
C ARG A 74 -10.63 5.24 0.87
N ARG A 75 -10.20 6.48 1.13
CA ARG A 75 -10.72 7.68 0.46
C ARG A 75 -9.57 8.66 0.18
N ASN A 76 -9.58 9.26 -1.02
CA ASN A 76 -8.56 10.22 -1.47
C ASN A 76 -7.13 9.71 -1.22
N SER A 77 -6.90 8.42 -1.45
CA SER A 77 -5.60 7.79 -1.31
C SER A 77 -4.76 8.07 -2.55
N ALA A 78 -3.52 8.51 -2.33
CA ALA A 78 -2.62 8.87 -3.42
C ALA A 78 -1.63 7.77 -3.77
N ILE A 79 -1.16 7.03 -2.76
CA ILE A 79 -0.13 6.00 -2.95
C ILE A 79 -0.78 4.62 -2.83
N PRO A 80 -0.69 3.79 -3.89
CA PRO A 80 -1.19 2.42 -3.87
C PRO A 80 -0.51 1.56 -2.82
N MET A 81 -1.10 0.40 -2.55
CA MET A 81 -0.46 -0.67 -1.78
C MET A 81 0.47 -1.48 -2.71
N LEU A 82 1.49 -2.09 -2.11
CA LEU A 82 2.44 -2.93 -2.82
C LEU A 82 1.75 -4.16 -3.43
N ASP A 83 2.06 -4.47 -4.68
CA ASP A 83 1.68 -5.75 -5.28
C ASP A 83 2.61 -6.85 -4.75
N MET A 84 2.08 -7.70 -3.88
CA MET A 84 2.84 -8.73 -3.17
C MET A 84 2.90 -10.08 -3.90
N ARG A 85 2.24 -10.23 -5.06
CA ARG A 85 2.07 -11.54 -5.73
C ARG A 85 3.37 -12.24 -6.12
N ASN A 86 4.44 -11.48 -6.37
CA ASN A 86 5.71 -12.00 -6.86
C ASN A 86 6.89 -11.70 -5.91
N ILE A 87 6.62 -11.50 -4.62
CA ILE A 87 7.64 -11.23 -3.60
C ILE A 87 8.03 -12.55 -2.93
N ASN A 88 9.32 -12.89 -2.95
CA ASN A 88 9.85 -14.10 -2.30
C ASN A 88 10.10 -13.86 -0.80
N ALA A 89 9.03 -13.55 -0.06
CA ALA A 89 9.06 -13.30 1.37
C ALA A 89 7.80 -13.83 2.05
N ARG A 90 7.85 -14.03 3.36
CA ARG A 90 6.66 -14.33 4.15
C ARG A 90 6.04 -13.03 4.62
N ILE A 91 4.82 -12.73 4.19
CA ILE A 91 4.08 -11.53 4.58
C ILE A 91 2.77 -11.98 5.22
N GLU A 92 2.64 -11.75 6.51
CA GLU A 92 1.47 -12.14 7.30
C GLU A 92 0.28 -11.17 7.09
N PRO A 93 -0.96 -11.60 7.33
CA PRO A 93 -2.13 -10.76 7.10
C PRO A 93 -2.17 -9.52 8.01
N GLY A 94 -2.85 -8.46 7.52
CA GLY A 94 -2.99 -7.21 8.26
C GLY A 94 -1.81 -6.26 8.15
N CYS A 95 -0.81 -6.56 7.31
CA CYS A 95 0.27 -5.63 6.99
C CYS A 95 -0.20 -4.54 6.03
N PHE A 96 0.22 -3.30 6.27
CA PHE A 96 0.04 -2.19 5.36
C PHE A 96 1.38 -1.79 4.75
N ILE A 97 1.61 -2.21 3.52
CA ILE A 97 2.86 -1.97 2.78
C ILE A 97 2.55 -1.10 1.57
N ARG A 98 3.14 0.08 1.48
CA ARG A 98 2.93 0.97 0.34
C ARG A 98 3.77 0.56 -0.87
N GLU A 99 3.30 0.96 -2.05
CA GLU A 99 4.07 0.83 -3.28
C GLU A 99 5.46 1.47 -3.16
N ASN A 100 6.42 1.00 -3.98
CA ASN A 100 7.82 1.39 -3.93
C ASN A 100 8.55 1.04 -2.61
N VAL A 101 8.07 0.06 -1.87
CA VAL A 101 8.83 -0.63 -0.82
C VAL A 101 9.60 -1.78 -1.44
N SER A 102 10.87 -1.97 -1.04
CA SER A 102 11.70 -3.10 -1.44
C SER A 102 11.77 -4.13 -0.32
N ILE A 103 11.47 -5.40 -0.64
CA ILE A 103 11.55 -6.51 0.31
C ILE A 103 12.48 -7.57 -0.28
N GLY A 104 13.56 -7.86 0.42
CA GLY A 104 14.53 -8.88 0.05
C GLY A 104 14.01 -10.30 0.25
N ASP A 105 14.69 -11.24 -0.41
CA ASP A 105 14.32 -12.65 -0.37
C ASP A 105 14.34 -13.21 1.05
N ASN A 106 13.42 -14.12 1.33
CA ASN A 106 13.27 -14.79 2.62
C ASN A 106 13.02 -13.83 3.82
N ALA A 107 12.71 -12.56 3.58
CA ALA A 107 12.28 -11.66 4.65
C ALA A 107 10.95 -12.12 5.25
N VAL A 108 10.72 -11.72 6.50
CA VAL A 108 9.50 -12.05 7.24
C VAL A 108 8.86 -10.75 7.72
N ILE A 109 7.66 -10.48 7.26
CA ILE A 109 6.85 -9.35 7.69
C ILE A 109 5.68 -9.89 8.50
N MET A 110 5.68 -9.63 9.80
CA MET A 110 4.68 -10.13 10.73
C MET A 110 3.42 -9.25 10.72
N MET A 111 2.33 -9.81 11.23
CA MET A 111 1.01 -9.18 11.19
C MET A 111 0.99 -7.78 11.80
N GLY A 112 0.27 -6.88 11.14
CA GLY A 112 0.08 -5.51 11.58
C GLY A 112 1.25 -4.57 11.33
N ALA A 113 2.33 -5.02 10.69
CA ALA A 113 3.44 -4.14 10.32
C ALA A 113 2.97 -3.06 9.34
N VAL A 114 3.50 -1.83 9.50
CA VAL A 114 3.18 -0.68 8.65
C VAL A 114 4.47 -0.18 7.99
N ILE A 115 4.54 -0.27 6.67
CA ILE A 115 5.76 0.03 5.92
C ILE A 115 5.44 1.10 4.86
N ASN A 116 6.07 2.26 5.02
CA ASN A 116 5.82 3.41 4.16
C ASN A 116 6.70 3.39 2.91
N ILE A 117 6.30 4.20 1.92
CA ILE A 117 6.97 4.34 0.62
C ILE A 117 8.48 4.58 0.76
N GLY A 118 9.25 3.93 -0.11
CA GLY A 118 10.70 4.08 -0.17
C GLY A 118 11.47 3.31 0.89
N ALA A 119 10.80 2.61 1.81
CA ALA A 119 11.48 1.74 2.77
C ALA A 119 12.11 0.53 2.05
N LYS A 120 13.24 0.06 2.58
CA LYS A 120 13.98 -1.10 2.07
C LYS A 120 14.20 -2.10 3.20
N ILE A 121 13.97 -3.37 2.91
CA ILE A 121 14.17 -4.47 3.85
C ILE A 121 15.10 -5.48 3.20
N GLY A 122 16.21 -5.76 3.85
CA GLY A 122 17.22 -6.70 3.37
C GLY A 122 16.78 -8.15 3.49
N GLU A 123 17.50 -9.01 2.75
CA GLU A 123 17.31 -10.45 2.72
C GLU A 123 17.31 -11.07 4.12
N GLY A 124 16.38 -11.99 4.40
CA GLY A 124 16.32 -12.74 5.65
C GLY A 124 15.96 -11.92 6.89
N SER A 125 15.65 -10.63 6.75
CA SER A 125 15.29 -9.76 7.88
C SER A 125 13.85 -9.95 8.32
N MET A 126 13.61 -9.78 9.61
CA MET A 126 12.30 -9.87 10.23
C MET A 126 11.81 -8.48 10.67
N ILE A 127 10.63 -8.12 10.22
CA ILE A 127 9.86 -6.97 10.73
C ILE A 127 8.72 -7.54 11.56
N ASP A 128 8.82 -7.42 12.88
CA ASP A 128 7.94 -8.11 13.81
C ASP A 128 6.57 -7.40 13.94
N MET A 129 5.67 -7.99 14.72
CA MET A 129 4.26 -7.59 14.84
C MET A 129 4.09 -6.10 15.16
N GLY A 130 3.31 -5.40 14.34
CA GLY A 130 2.97 -4.00 14.58
C GLY A 130 4.15 -3.02 14.47
N ALA A 131 5.32 -3.46 14.00
CA ALA A 131 6.44 -2.55 13.79
C ALA A 131 6.15 -1.55 12.66
N VAL A 132 6.70 -0.35 12.76
CA VAL A 132 6.49 0.75 11.81
C VAL A 132 7.82 1.14 11.16
N LEU A 133 7.88 1.03 9.84
CA LEU A 133 8.97 1.56 9.04
C LEU A 133 8.48 2.82 8.33
N GLY A 134 9.02 3.95 8.74
CA GLY A 134 8.74 5.25 8.13
C GLY A 134 9.28 5.36 6.70
N GLY A 135 8.91 6.42 6.02
CA GLY A 135 9.35 6.63 4.63
C GLY A 135 10.88 6.63 4.52
N ARG A 136 11.41 5.89 3.56
CA ARG A 136 12.83 5.72 3.26
C ARG A 136 13.66 4.98 4.32
N ALA A 137 13.07 4.46 5.40
CA ALA A 137 13.82 3.65 6.37
C ALA A 137 14.48 2.44 5.68
N GLU A 138 15.74 2.18 5.97
CA GLU A 138 16.50 1.08 5.39
C GLU A 138 16.89 0.07 6.49
N VAL A 139 16.59 -1.19 6.24
CA VAL A 139 16.93 -2.33 7.10
C VAL A 139 17.86 -3.24 6.30
N GLY A 140 19.06 -3.49 6.82
CA GLY A 140 20.03 -4.41 6.25
C GLY A 140 19.55 -5.86 6.22
N LYS A 141 20.47 -6.78 5.95
CA LYS A 141 20.19 -8.22 5.91
C LYS A 141 20.20 -8.83 7.32
N HIS A 142 19.43 -9.90 7.49
CA HIS A 142 19.40 -10.70 8.73
C HIS A 142 19.14 -9.89 10.01
N CYS A 143 18.48 -8.72 9.85
CA CYS A 143 18.06 -7.89 10.97
C CYS A 143 16.79 -8.42 11.60
N HIS A 144 16.58 -8.04 12.86
CA HIS A 144 15.29 -8.24 13.53
C HIS A 144 14.80 -6.90 14.11
N VAL A 145 13.75 -6.36 13.54
CA VAL A 145 13.04 -5.19 14.07
C VAL A 145 11.91 -5.69 14.95
N GLY A 146 12.08 -5.57 16.28
CA GLY A 146 11.18 -6.14 17.27
C GLY A 146 9.77 -5.57 17.26
N ALA A 147 8.85 -6.31 17.88
CA ALA A 147 7.42 -5.98 17.88
C ALA A 147 7.15 -4.54 18.38
N GLY A 148 6.32 -3.81 17.65
CA GLY A 148 5.96 -2.42 17.98
C GLY A 148 7.10 -1.40 17.85
N ALA A 149 8.28 -1.80 17.39
CA ALA A 149 9.38 -0.86 17.18
C ALA A 149 9.05 0.12 16.03
N VAL A 150 9.61 1.32 16.11
CA VAL A 150 9.42 2.37 15.13
C VAL A 150 10.76 2.82 14.57
N LEU A 151 10.95 2.65 13.28
CA LEU A 151 12.01 3.30 12.52
C LEU A 151 11.41 4.58 11.92
N ALA A 152 11.83 5.74 12.40
CA ALA A 152 11.27 7.02 11.98
C ALA A 152 11.49 7.25 10.48
N GLY A 153 10.50 7.87 9.83
CA GLY A 153 10.57 8.18 8.41
C GLY A 153 10.98 9.61 8.17
N VAL A 154 11.74 9.83 7.12
CA VAL A 154 12.00 11.16 6.59
C VAL A 154 11.77 11.20 5.08
N ILE A 155 10.79 11.98 4.66
CA ILE A 155 10.54 12.23 3.23
C ILE A 155 11.17 13.54 2.82
N GLU A 156 10.98 14.59 3.61
CA GLU A 156 11.50 15.94 3.39
C GLU A 156 12.28 16.44 4.62
N PRO A 157 13.39 17.17 4.42
CA PRO A 157 14.01 17.51 3.13
C PRO A 157 14.73 16.30 2.49
N PRO A 158 14.94 16.30 1.16
CA PRO A 158 15.60 15.17 0.48
C PRO A 158 17.04 14.95 0.97
N SER A 159 17.69 15.98 1.51
CA SER A 159 19.03 15.91 2.10
C SER A 159 19.08 15.26 3.49
N ALA A 160 17.93 15.04 4.14
CA ALA A 160 17.90 14.38 5.43
C ALA A 160 18.23 12.88 5.29
N SER A 161 19.10 12.38 6.17
CA SER A 161 19.46 10.96 6.21
C SER A 161 18.30 10.15 6.79
N PRO A 162 17.87 9.07 6.14
CA PRO A 162 16.90 8.15 6.73
C PRO A 162 17.51 7.37 7.88
N VAL A 163 16.68 6.61 8.61
CA VAL A 163 17.17 5.54 9.47
C VAL A 163 17.79 4.46 8.61
N ILE A 164 19.02 4.03 8.94
CA ILE A 164 19.74 2.95 8.25
C ILE A 164 20.22 1.95 9.29
N LEU A 165 19.63 0.76 9.29
CA LEU A 165 20.15 -0.37 10.06
C LEU A 165 21.10 -1.16 9.13
N GLU A 166 22.32 -1.36 9.58
CA GLU A 166 23.29 -2.23 8.92
C GLU A 166 22.85 -3.72 9.04
N ASP A 167 23.62 -4.64 8.47
CA ASP A 167 23.31 -6.06 8.54
C ASP A 167 23.41 -6.59 9.98
N ASP A 168 22.68 -7.66 10.32
CA ASP A 168 22.71 -8.37 11.58
C ASP A 168 22.30 -7.54 12.83
N VAL A 169 21.54 -6.45 12.66
CA VAL A 169 21.09 -5.58 13.76
C VAL A 169 19.80 -6.10 14.39
N LEU A 170 19.77 -6.09 15.74
CA LEU A 170 18.57 -6.34 16.54
C LEU A 170 18.04 -5.03 17.14
N ILE A 171 16.81 -4.67 16.82
CA ILE A 171 16.05 -3.60 17.48
C ILE A 171 15.07 -4.22 18.46
N GLY A 172 15.14 -3.85 19.73
CA GLY A 172 14.24 -4.36 20.77
C GLY A 172 12.79 -3.93 20.55
N ALA A 173 11.85 -4.71 21.10
CA ALA A 173 10.43 -4.39 21.03
C ALA A 173 10.13 -3.00 21.61
N ASN A 174 9.22 -2.25 20.95
CA ASN A 174 8.82 -0.89 21.30
C ASN A 174 9.96 0.16 21.30
N ALA A 175 11.12 -0.16 20.75
CA ALA A 175 12.18 0.83 20.57
C ALA A 175 11.82 1.82 19.47
N VAL A 176 12.36 3.04 19.58
CA VAL A 176 12.24 4.07 18.53
C VAL A 176 13.63 4.46 18.07
N VAL A 177 13.87 4.34 16.77
CA VAL A 177 15.07 4.82 16.08
C VAL A 177 14.67 6.05 15.29
N ILE A 178 15.30 7.19 15.55
CA ILE A 178 15.00 8.44 14.87
C ILE A 178 15.83 8.57 13.58
N GLU A 179 15.41 9.46 12.68
CA GLU A 179 16.13 9.76 11.43
C GLU A 179 17.54 10.27 11.71
N GLY A 180 18.48 9.95 10.81
CA GLY A 180 19.88 10.35 10.92
C GLY A 180 20.75 9.41 11.76
N VAL A 181 20.21 8.26 12.13
CA VAL A 181 20.93 7.19 12.86
C VAL A 181 21.10 6.00 11.92
#